data_03b7fa68e3efaab7461be5151282893a
#
_entry.id   03b7fa68e3efaab7461be5151282893a
#
_cell.length_a   1.000
_cell.length_b   1.000
_cell.length_c   1.000
_cell.angle_alpha   90.00
_cell.angle_beta   90.00
_cell.angle_gamma   90.00
#
_symmetry.space_group_name_H-M   'P 1'
#
loop_
_entity.id
_entity.type
_entity.pdbx_description
1 polymer ?
#
loop_
_entity_poly.entity_id
_entity_poly.type
_entity_poly.pdbx_seq_one_letter_code
_entity_poly.pdbx_strand_id
1 'polypeptide(L)'
;TSLNINEKRCRKIKQYLLSYCNRYRDLFIVLQIGIESTDDYFNFTRHGNNWQRFDKNLKLFLERTNFGIEFKPMYNNVALPNLLDFIKYTNNLSFTYRPIHLSSAFALDYNAFNFNLLPKDHLQYVKTTRDYLDNNKIYFENKESVYSSLDFMEHCFNHLSTSKKDYQEALEVFDYFKRKRQVDLQQINPTMYNHLLKMSAN
;
A
#
# COMPACT_ATOMS: atom_id res chain seq x y z
N THR A 1 12.91 -2.96 -3.04
CA THR A 1 13.04 -4.03 -4.05
C THR A 1 11.67 -4.52 -4.46
N SER A 2 11.45 -4.68 -5.78
CA SER A 2 10.23 -5.32 -6.27
C SER A 2 10.40 -6.84 -6.18
N LEU A 3 9.55 -7.50 -5.40
CA LEU A 3 9.46 -8.96 -5.38
C LEU A 3 8.67 -9.52 -6.57
N ASN A 4 8.29 -8.67 -7.53
CA ASN A 4 7.56 -9.07 -8.73
C ASN A 4 8.48 -9.66 -9.81
N ILE A 5 9.29 -10.62 -9.44
CA ILE A 5 10.21 -11.37 -10.30
C ILE A 5 9.77 -12.82 -10.41
N ASN A 6 10.29 -13.56 -11.41
CA ASN A 6 9.97 -14.99 -11.47
C ASN A 6 10.53 -15.75 -10.24
N GLU A 7 9.86 -16.80 -9.84
CA GLU A 7 10.17 -17.56 -8.63
C GLU A 7 11.61 -18.10 -8.61
N LYS A 8 12.13 -18.56 -9.75
CA LYS A 8 13.52 -19.08 -9.85
C LYS A 8 14.54 -17.99 -9.48
N ARG A 9 14.32 -16.75 -9.96
CA ARG A 9 15.17 -15.60 -9.61
C ARG A 9 15.01 -15.21 -8.16
N CYS A 10 13.79 -15.24 -7.65
CA CYS A 10 13.49 -14.97 -6.24
C CYS A 10 14.24 -15.95 -5.31
N ARG A 11 14.18 -17.25 -5.59
CA ARG A 11 14.90 -18.29 -4.85
C ARG A 11 16.42 -18.09 -4.90
N LYS A 12 16.97 -17.74 -6.07
CA LYS A 12 18.40 -17.44 -6.19
C LYS A 12 18.84 -16.25 -5.32
N ILE A 13 18.06 -15.16 -5.33
CA ILE A 13 18.33 -13.99 -4.49
C ILE A 13 18.28 -14.38 -3.01
N LYS A 14 17.24 -15.13 -2.59
CA LYS A 14 17.14 -15.62 -1.20
C LYS A 14 18.37 -16.45 -0.80
N GLN A 15 18.77 -17.42 -1.61
CA GLN A 15 19.95 -18.24 -1.36
C GLN A 15 21.23 -17.42 -1.26
N TYR A 16 21.39 -16.44 -2.15
CA TYR A 16 22.53 -15.52 -2.14
C TYR A 16 22.60 -14.72 -0.84
N LEU A 17 21.47 -14.10 -0.42
CA LEU A 17 21.40 -13.35 0.82
C LEU A 17 21.67 -14.25 2.06
N LEU A 18 21.15 -15.47 2.07
CA LEU A 18 21.44 -16.44 3.14
C LEU A 18 22.91 -16.79 3.20
N SER A 19 23.60 -16.93 2.05
CA SER A 19 25.04 -17.21 2.02
C SER A 19 25.85 -16.08 2.66
N TYR A 20 25.42 -14.83 2.50
CA TYR A 20 26.05 -13.69 3.18
C TYR A 20 25.83 -13.73 4.68
N CYS A 21 24.62 -13.98 5.15
CA CYS A 21 24.36 -14.12 6.59
C CYS A 21 25.19 -15.26 7.22
N ASN A 22 25.35 -16.37 6.50
CA ASN A 22 26.17 -17.49 6.98
C ASN A 22 27.68 -17.15 7.02
N ARG A 23 28.14 -16.31 6.08
CA ARG A 23 29.54 -15.88 6.01
C ARG A 23 29.89 -14.81 7.03
N TYR A 24 28.94 -13.91 7.30
CA TYR A 24 29.12 -12.77 8.20
C TYR A 24 28.10 -12.87 9.33
N ARG A 25 28.53 -13.42 10.48
CA ARG A 25 27.65 -13.77 11.61
C ARG A 25 26.90 -12.58 12.21
N ASP A 26 27.48 -11.37 12.10
CA ASP A 26 26.87 -10.14 12.64
C ASP A 26 26.04 -9.38 11.60
N LEU A 27 25.88 -9.95 10.40
CA LEU A 27 25.10 -9.30 9.34
C LEU A 27 23.60 -9.55 9.55
N PHE A 28 22.88 -8.47 9.80
CA PHE A 28 21.42 -8.47 9.82
C PHE A 28 20.89 -7.81 8.55
N ILE A 29 20.10 -8.55 7.78
CA ILE A 29 19.51 -8.07 6.52
C ILE A 29 18.06 -7.65 6.77
N VAL A 30 17.73 -6.41 6.42
CA VAL A 30 16.35 -5.90 6.38
C VAL A 30 15.92 -5.72 4.94
N LEU A 31 14.81 -6.34 4.56
CA LEU A 31 14.18 -6.15 3.28
C LEU A 31 13.11 -5.06 3.39
N GLN A 32 13.40 -3.90 2.82
CA GLN A 32 12.44 -2.81 2.69
C GLN A 32 11.57 -3.01 1.45
N ILE A 33 10.27 -3.07 1.63
CA ILE A 33 9.30 -3.42 0.58
C ILE A 33 8.24 -2.32 0.52
N GLY A 34 8.15 -1.65 -0.62
CA GLY A 34 7.06 -0.72 -0.89
C GLY A 34 5.78 -1.51 -1.20
N ILE A 35 4.76 -1.38 -0.36
CA ILE A 35 3.44 -1.99 -0.49
C ILE A 35 2.43 -1.17 0.31
N GLU A 36 1.32 -0.80 -0.31
CA GLU A 36 0.26 0.01 0.32
C GLU A 36 -1.14 -0.59 0.17
N SER A 37 -1.24 -1.72 -0.53
CA SER A 37 -2.52 -2.37 -0.85
C SER A 37 -2.30 -3.82 -1.24
N THR A 38 -3.37 -4.57 -1.40
CA THR A 38 -3.41 -5.96 -1.84
C THR A 38 -4.16 -6.10 -3.16
N ASP A 39 -4.08 -7.27 -3.76
CA ASP A 39 -4.89 -7.69 -4.91
C ASP A 39 -4.87 -6.70 -6.10
N ASP A 40 -6.04 -6.36 -6.62
CA ASP A 40 -6.16 -5.49 -7.78
C ASP A 40 -5.73 -4.05 -7.50
N TYR A 41 -5.90 -3.56 -6.27
CA TYR A 41 -5.39 -2.26 -5.87
C TYR A 41 -3.86 -2.20 -5.92
N PHE A 42 -3.18 -3.27 -5.52
CA PHE A 42 -1.72 -3.39 -5.67
C PHE A 42 -1.31 -3.39 -7.14
N ASN A 43 -2.03 -4.12 -7.99
CA ASN A 43 -1.75 -4.18 -9.42
C ASN A 43 -1.94 -2.80 -10.08
N PHE A 44 -2.93 -2.02 -9.63
CA PHE A 44 -3.18 -0.67 -10.11
C PHE A 44 -2.10 0.32 -9.67
N THR A 45 -1.82 0.40 -8.36
CA THR A 45 -0.88 1.38 -7.81
C THR A 45 0.55 1.09 -8.22
N ARG A 46 0.87 -0.18 -8.49
CA ARG A 46 2.21 -0.65 -8.86
C ARG A 46 2.24 -1.27 -10.25
N HIS A 47 2.10 -0.43 -11.25
CA HIS A 47 2.06 -0.83 -12.66
C HIS A 47 3.17 -1.83 -13.03
N GLY A 48 2.78 -2.89 -13.74
CA GLY A 48 3.66 -3.99 -14.15
C GLY A 48 3.90 -5.03 -13.06
N ASN A 49 3.33 -4.86 -11.88
CA ASN A 49 3.33 -5.86 -10.83
C ASN A 49 2.14 -6.82 -10.97
N ASN A 50 2.28 -7.96 -10.32
CA ASN A 50 1.23 -8.97 -10.20
C ASN A 50 1.18 -9.41 -8.73
N TRP A 51 0.03 -9.23 -8.10
CA TRP A 51 -0.15 -9.49 -6.68
C TRP A 51 0.18 -10.94 -6.30
N GLN A 52 -0.36 -11.92 -7.04
CA GLN A 52 -0.17 -13.34 -6.71
C GLN A 52 1.30 -13.73 -6.75
N ARG A 53 2.06 -13.19 -7.74
CA ARG A 53 3.51 -13.41 -7.83
C ARG A 53 4.25 -12.73 -6.70
N PHE A 54 3.87 -11.51 -6.38
CA PHE A 54 4.47 -10.74 -5.29
C PHE A 54 4.27 -11.44 -3.95
N ASP A 55 3.03 -11.79 -3.61
CA ASP A 55 2.64 -12.48 -2.36
C ASP A 55 3.38 -13.81 -2.21
N LYS A 56 3.39 -14.62 -3.26
CA LYS A 56 4.14 -15.89 -3.28
C LYS A 56 5.63 -15.68 -2.99
N ASN A 57 6.25 -14.71 -3.64
CA ASN A 57 7.67 -14.42 -3.46
C ASN A 57 7.96 -13.84 -2.07
N LEU A 58 7.08 -12.98 -1.54
CA LEU A 58 7.20 -12.46 -0.18
C LEU A 58 7.18 -13.60 0.85
N LYS A 59 6.22 -14.52 0.75
CA LYS A 59 6.13 -15.70 1.62
C LYS A 59 7.38 -16.56 1.53
N LEU A 60 7.98 -16.72 0.35
CA LEU A 60 9.28 -17.40 0.20
C LEU A 60 10.39 -16.74 1.03
N PHE A 61 10.42 -15.42 1.15
CA PHE A 61 11.40 -14.72 1.99
C PHE A 61 11.08 -14.83 3.47
N LEU A 62 9.79 -14.84 3.83
CA LEU A 62 9.36 -15.00 5.21
C LEU A 62 9.66 -16.42 5.75
N GLU A 63 9.59 -17.42 4.88
CA GLU A 63 9.88 -18.82 5.23
C GLU A 63 11.37 -19.04 5.51
N ARG A 64 11.69 -19.60 6.70
CA ARG A 64 13.03 -20.09 7.06
C ARG A 64 14.18 -19.11 6.84
N THR A 65 13.94 -17.81 7.06
CA THR A 65 14.99 -16.78 7.07
C THR A 65 14.90 -15.97 8.36
N ASN A 66 16.00 -15.29 8.71
CA ASN A 66 16.04 -14.34 9.82
C ASN A 66 16.11 -12.89 9.31
N PHE A 67 15.69 -12.66 8.07
CA PHE A 67 15.65 -11.30 7.53
C PHE A 67 14.59 -10.47 8.25
N GLY A 68 14.91 -9.26 8.63
CA GLY A 68 13.91 -8.26 8.99
C GLY A 68 13.08 -7.89 7.74
N ILE A 69 11.80 -7.69 7.92
CA ILE A 69 10.90 -7.21 6.87
C ILE A 69 10.33 -5.87 7.32
N GLU A 70 10.50 -4.87 6.48
CA GLU A 70 9.91 -3.55 6.67
C GLU A 70 8.99 -3.24 5.48
N PHE A 71 7.71 -3.06 5.74
CA PHE A 71 6.79 -2.52 4.76
C PHE A 71 6.82 -0.99 4.82
N LYS A 72 6.99 -0.38 3.65
CA LYS A 72 6.91 1.06 3.46
C LYS A 72 5.70 1.40 2.60
N PRO A 73 4.49 1.41 3.18
CA PRO A 73 3.31 1.82 2.45
C PRO A 73 3.41 3.30 2.08
N MET A 74 3.16 3.59 0.81
CA MET A 74 2.95 4.93 0.32
C MET A 74 1.45 5.15 0.15
N TYR A 75 0.79 5.51 1.25
CA TYR A 75 -0.66 5.66 1.29
C TYR A 75 -1.13 6.71 0.29
N ASN A 76 -2.23 6.39 -0.40
CA ASN A 76 -2.84 7.23 -1.41
C ASN A 76 -4.36 7.00 -1.47
N ASN A 77 -5.06 7.92 -2.11
CA ASN A 77 -6.52 7.90 -2.19
C ASN A 77 -7.08 6.69 -2.94
N VAL A 78 -6.40 6.19 -3.97
CA VAL A 78 -6.87 5.05 -4.77
C VAL A 78 -6.89 3.77 -3.92
N ALA A 79 -5.88 3.55 -3.10
CA ALA A 79 -5.73 2.36 -2.27
C ALA A 79 -6.55 2.42 -0.97
N LEU A 80 -7.16 3.57 -0.62
CA LEU A 80 -7.87 3.74 0.64
C LEU A 80 -8.98 2.71 0.89
N PRO A 81 -9.82 2.31 -0.08
CA PRO A 81 -10.84 1.28 0.15
C PRO A 81 -10.25 -0.08 0.54
N ASN A 82 -9.00 -0.36 0.19
CA ASN A 82 -8.29 -1.60 0.49
C ASN A 82 -7.40 -1.49 1.76
N LEU A 83 -7.42 -0.36 2.46
CA LEU A 83 -6.54 -0.09 3.61
C LEU A 83 -6.71 -1.15 4.71
N LEU A 84 -7.95 -1.46 5.08
CA LEU A 84 -8.23 -2.47 6.10
C LEU A 84 -7.72 -3.86 5.70
N ASP A 85 -7.89 -4.24 4.43
CA ASP A 85 -7.42 -5.54 3.94
C ASP A 85 -5.90 -5.62 3.94
N PHE A 86 -5.23 -4.53 3.57
CA PHE A 86 -3.77 -4.41 3.68
C PHE A 86 -3.28 -4.55 5.13
N ILE A 87 -3.94 -3.89 6.09
CA ILE A 87 -3.60 -3.99 7.52
C ILE A 87 -3.84 -5.41 8.05
N LYS A 88 -4.97 -6.04 7.71
CA LYS A 88 -5.28 -7.43 8.06
C LYS A 88 -4.25 -8.40 7.46
N TYR A 89 -3.90 -8.21 6.20
CA TYR A 89 -2.89 -9.01 5.51
C TYR A 89 -1.53 -8.91 6.23
N THR A 90 -1.08 -7.70 6.57
CA THR A 90 0.17 -7.48 7.30
C THR A 90 0.14 -8.12 8.68
N ASN A 91 -0.98 -7.98 9.39
CA ASN A 91 -1.18 -8.59 10.72
C ASN A 91 -1.13 -10.11 10.65
N ASN A 92 -1.77 -10.72 9.65
CA ASN A 92 -1.75 -12.17 9.44
C ASN A 92 -0.36 -12.71 9.08
N LEU A 93 0.38 -12.01 8.21
CA LEU A 93 1.77 -12.36 7.92
C LEU A 93 2.64 -12.27 9.17
N SER A 94 2.46 -11.24 9.97
CA SER A 94 3.21 -11.03 11.21
C SER A 94 2.93 -12.11 12.24
N PHE A 95 1.68 -12.54 12.36
CA PHE A 95 1.28 -13.67 13.20
C PHE A 95 1.86 -15.01 12.71
N THR A 96 1.79 -15.24 11.38
CA THR A 96 2.14 -16.53 10.79
C THR A 96 3.65 -16.77 10.73
N TYR A 97 4.42 -15.72 10.46
CA TYR A 97 5.86 -15.86 10.21
C TYR A 97 6.71 -15.14 11.27
N ARG A 98 6.61 -13.80 11.33
CA ARG A 98 7.37 -12.96 12.28
C ARG A 98 6.86 -11.53 12.22
N PRO A 99 7.12 -10.68 13.24
CA PRO A 99 6.75 -9.28 13.20
C PRO A 99 7.30 -8.57 11.95
N ILE A 100 6.43 -7.85 11.26
CA ILE A 100 6.75 -6.99 10.13
C ILE A 100 6.71 -5.55 10.64
N HIS A 101 7.75 -4.78 10.36
CA HIS A 101 7.80 -3.36 10.72
C HIS A 101 7.05 -2.53 9.67
N LEU A 102 6.16 -1.64 10.11
CA LEU A 102 5.45 -0.68 9.25
C LEU A 102 6.03 0.72 9.40
N SER A 103 6.58 1.26 8.31
CA SER A 103 7.07 2.63 8.20
C SER A 103 6.28 3.38 7.15
N SER A 104 5.32 4.17 7.57
CA SER A 104 4.37 4.83 6.66
C SER A 104 4.95 6.06 5.97
N ALA A 105 4.52 6.28 4.73
CA ALA A 105 4.75 7.49 3.94
C ALA A 105 3.47 7.84 3.16
N PHE A 106 3.42 9.06 2.62
CA PHE A 106 2.28 9.55 1.83
C PHE A 106 2.73 9.99 0.45
N ALA A 107 1.90 9.73 -0.56
CA ALA A 107 2.11 10.19 -1.93
C ALA A 107 1.63 11.64 -2.10
N LEU A 108 2.20 12.57 -1.33
CA LEU A 108 1.76 13.98 -1.31
C LEU A 108 2.26 14.80 -2.52
N ASP A 109 3.33 14.35 -3.17
CA ASP A 109 3.93 15.07 -4.29
C ASP A 109 3.10 15.02 -5.58
N TYR A 110 2.08 14.16 -5.61
CA TYR A 110 1.17 14.00 -6.75
C TYR A 110 -0.24 14.37 -6.36
N ASN A 111 -0.72 15.53 -6.75
CA ASN A 111 -2.07 16.03 -6.44
C ASN A 111 -3.17 14.98 -6.73
N ALA A 112 -3.04 14.22 -7.82
CA ALA A 112 -4.00 13.17 -8.18
C ALA A 112 -4.17 12.06 -7.14
N PHE A 113 -3.22 11.89 -6.20
CA PHE A 113 -3.25 10.86 -5.15
C PHE A 113 -3.61 11.39 -3.76
N ASN A 114 -4.03 12.64 -3.65
CA ASN A 114 -4.40 13.26 -2.39
C ASN A 114 -5.77 12.79 -1.88
N PHE A 115 -5.90 12.65 -0.57
CA PHE A 115 -7.14 12.19 0.08
C PHE A 115 -8.29 13.18 0.00
N ASN A 116 -8.01 14.48 -0.13
CA ASN A 116 -9.02 15.55 -0.28
C ASN A 116 -9.82 15.44 -1.59
N LEU A 117 -9.36 14.64 -2.56
CA LEU A 117 -10.09 14.33 -3.79
C LEU A 117 -11.18 13.28 -3.62
N LEU A 118 -11.27 12.64 -2.46
CA LEU A 118 -12.23 11.58 -2.20
C LEU A 118 -13.57 12.14 -1.69
N PRO A 119 -14.68 11.45 -1.95
CA PRO A 119 -15.95 11.77 -1.29
C PRO A 119 -15.84 11.58 0.22
N LYS A 120 -16.57 12.41 0.98
CA LYS A 120 -16.52 12.44 2.46
C LYS A 120 -16.87 11.09 3.12
N ASP A 121 -17.70 10.28 2.49
CA ASP A 121 -18.07 8.95 2.98
C ASP A 121 -16.90 7.96 2.99
N HIS A 122 -15.84 8.21 2.20
CA HIS A 122 -14.61 7.40 2.24
C HIS A 122 -13.87 7.48 3.60
N LEU A 123 -14.17 8.46 4.43
CA LEU A 123 -13.66 8.53 5.81
C LEU A 123 -14.02 7.27 6.62
N GLN A 124 -15.10 6.56 6.26
CA GLN A 124 -15.45 5.28 6.87
C GLN A 124 -14.32 4.23 6.78
N TYR A 125 -13.52 4.20 5.71
CA TYR A 125 -12.41 3.25 5.59
C TYR A 125 -11.32 3.50 6.63
N VAL A 126 -11.04 4.78 6.92
CA VAL A 126 -10.12 5.19 7.99
C VAL A 126 -10.66 4.74 9.36
N LYS A 127 -11.92 5.06 9.64
CA LYS A 127 -12.60 4.69 10.92
C LYS A 127 -12.63 3.18 11.12
N THR A 128 -13.05 2.42 10.09
CA THR A 128 -13.10 0.95 10.16
C THR A 128 -11.71 0.33 10.39
N THR A 129 -10.67 0.92 9.81
CA THR A 129 -9.29 0.47 10.04
C THR A 129 -8.86 0.77 11.46
N ARG A 130 -9.19 1.95 12.01
CA ARG A 130 -8.94 2.30 13.40
C ARG A 130 -9.63 1.34 14.36
N ASP A 131 -10.93 1.10 14.15
CA ASP A 131 -11.71 0.15 14.94
C ASP A 131 -11.11 -1.26 14.94
N TYR A 132 -10.59 -1.70 13.79
CA TYR A 132 -9.88 -2.98 13.72
C TYR A 132 -8.62 -2.98 14.57
N LEU A 133 -7.80 -1.93 14.52
CA LEU A 133 -6.57 -1.81 15.31
C LEU A 133 -6.87 -1.75 16.81
N ASP A 134 -7.96 -1.13 17.23
CA ASP A 134 -8.34 -0.98 18.62
C ASP A 134 -8.90 -2.27 19.22
N ASN A 135 -9.66 -3.04 18.43
CA ASN A 135 -10.40 -4.20 18.91
C ASN A 135 -9.70 -5.55 18.62
N ASN A 136 -8.54 -5.56 17.97
CA ASN A 136 -7.84 -6.81 17.63
C ASN A 136 -6.41 -6.81 18.15
N LYS A 137 -5.90 -8.03 18.38
CA LYS A 137 -4.49 -8.23 18.69
C LYS A 137 -3.64 -7.96 17.44
N ILE A 138 -2.70 -7.04 17.56
CA ILE A 138 -1.80 -6.64 16.49
C ILE A 138 -0.43 -7.28 16.70
N TYR A 139 0.08 -7.92 15.65
CA TYR A 139 1.32 -8.67 15.65
C TYR A 139 2.46 -8.00 14.86
N PHE A 140 2.15 -7.00 14.03
CA PHE A 140 3.17 -6.19 13.37
C PHE A 140 3.72 -5.10 14.31
N GLU A 141 4.93 -4.64 14.00
CA GLU A 141 5.60 -3.59 14.77
C GLU A 141 5.25 -2.19 14.25
N ASN A 142 5.40 -1.19 15.13
CA ASN A 142 5.16 0.23 14.85
C ASN A 142 3.69 0.57 14.52
N LYS A 143 2.78 0.06 15.37
CA LYS A 143 1.34 0.36 15.30
C LYS A 143 1.07 1.87 15.32
N GLU A 144 1.88 2.63 16.05
CA GLU A 144 1.80 4.08 16.18
C GLU A 144 1.97 4.79 14.84
N SER A 145 2.82 4.28 13.95
CA SER A 145 2.97 4.83 12.59
C SER A 145 1.68 4.70 11.79
N VAL A 146 0.92 3.62 12.00
CA VAL A 146 -0.38 3.43 11.34
C VAL A 146 -1.39 4.43 11.89
N TYR A 147 -1.48 4.60 13.22
CA TYR A 147 -2.39 5.61 13.82
C TYR A 147 -2.07 7.01 13.33
N SER A 148 -0.79 7.42 13.34
CA SER A 148 -0.38 8.73 12.81
C SER A 148 -0.79 8.91 11.34
N SER A 149 -0.77 7.82 10.56
CA SER A 149 -1.22 7.85 9.18
C SER A 149 -2.73 8.01 9.07
N LEU A 150 -3.51 7.34 9.92
CA LEU A 150 -4.97 7.49 9.98
C LEU A 150 -5.36 8.92 10.40
N ASP A 151 -4.67 9.49 11.39
CA ASP A 151 -4.89 10.87 11.84
C ASP A 151 -4.64 11.87 10.72
N PHE A 152 -3.55 11.67 9.95
CA PHE A 152 -3.25 12.51 8.80
C PHE A 152 -4.32 12.38 7.68
N MET A 153 -4.79 11.17 7.39
CA MET A 153 -5.87 10.96 6.42
C MET A 153 -7.15 11.68 6.86
N GLU A 154 -7.55 11.54 8.14
CA GLU A 154 -8.70 12.27 8.71
C GLU A 154 -8.53 13.79 8.61
N HIS A 155 -7.32 14.29 8.86
CA HIS A 155 -7.02 15.71 8.70
C HIS A 155 -7.23 16.17 7.25
N CYS A 156 -6.73 15.41 6.26
CA CYS A 156 -6.93 15.71 4.84
C CYS A 156 -8.42 15.80 4.47
N PHE A 157 -9.23 14.85 4.93
CA PHE A 157 -10.68 14.85 4.69
C PHE A 157 -11.41 16.05 5.30
N ASN A 158 -10.97 16.52 6.45
CA ASN A 158 -11.70 17.51 7.24
C ASN A 158 -11.24 18.96 6.96
N HIS A 159 -9.99 19.17 6.61
CA HIS A 159 -9.36 20.49 6.61
C HIS A 159 -8.81 20.94 5.26
N LEU A 160 -8.55 20.01 4.31
CA LEU A 160 -8.06 20.41 3.00
C LEU A 160 -9.22 20.72 2.05
N SER A 161 -9.14 21.90 1.42
CA SER A 161 -10.05 22.29 0.32
C SER A 161 -9.54 21.76 -1.01
N THR A 162 -10.46 21.50 -1.92
CA THR A 162 -10.16 21.03 -3.28
C THR A 162 -10.85 21.93 -4.28
N SER A 163 -10.15 22.39 -5.28
CA SER A 163 -10.68 23.18 -6.37
C SER A 163 -11.19 22.29 -7.52
N LYS A 164 -12.04 22.85 -8.37
CA LYS A 164 -12.46 22.18 -9.62
C LYS A 164 -11.24 21.75 -10.45
N LYS A 165 -10.23 22.58 -10.51
CA LYS A 165 -8.97 22.30 -11.24
C LYS A 165 -8.27 21.05 -10.73
N ASP A 166 -8.22 20.84 -9.42
CA ASP A 166 -7.57 19.65 -8.83
C ASP A 166 -8.28 18.36 -9.28
N TYR A 167 -9.61 18.37 -9.37
CA TYR A 167 -10.39 17.23 -9.87
C TYR A 167 -10.14 16.98 -11.37
N GLN A 168 -10.00 18.03 -12.17
CA GLN A 168 -9.69 17.93 -13.60
C GLN A 168 -8.29 17.35 -13.82
N GLU A 169 -7.29 17.88 -13.11
CA GLU A 169 -5.91 17.37 -13.17
C GLU A 169 -5.82 15.90 -12.74
N ALA A 170 -6.56 15.51 -11.70
CA ALA A 170 -6.61 14.11 -11.27
C ALA A 170 -7.18 13.18 -12.35
N LEU A 171 -8.28 13.58 -13.00
CA LEU A 171 -8.85 12.81 -14.11
C LEU A 171 -7.87 12.66 -15.28
N GLU A 172 -7.17 13.73 -15.66
CA GLU A 172 -6.15 13.67 -16.72
C GLU A 172 -5.04 12.66 -16.42
N VAL A 173 -4.58 12.60 -15.15
CA VAL A 173 -3.59 11.62 -14.71
C VAL A 173 -4.12 10.19 -14.81
N PHE A 174 -5.36 9.94 -14.37
CA PHE A 174 -5.95 8.60 -14.43
C PHE A 174 -6.29 8.17 -15.85
N ASP A 175 -6.71 9.09 -16.71
CA ASP A 175 -6.90 8.84 -18.15
C ASP A 175 -5.56 8.54 -18.84
N TYR A 176 -4.49 9.22 -18.43
CA TYR A 176 -3.14 8.88 -18.89
C TYR A 176 -2.75 7.45 -18.46
N PHE A 177 -3.04 7.04 -17.23
CA PHE A 177 -2.77 5.68 -16.75
C PHE A 177 -3.58 4.66 -17.53
N LYS A 178 -4.87 4.92 -17.80
CA LYS A 178 -5.70 4.05 -18.63
C LYS A 178 -5.10 3.84 -20.02
N ARG A 179 -4.70 4.92 -20.69
CA ARG A 179 -4.13 4.86 -22.06
C ARG A 179 -2.73 4.24 -22.12
N LYS A 180 -1.87 4.53 -21.17
CA LYS A 180 -0.44 4.15 -21.21
C LYS A 180 -0.12 2.90 -20.41
N ARG A 181 -0.87 2.63 -19.34
CA ARG A 181 -0.59 1.54 -18.41
C ARG A 181 -1.67 0.45 -18.44
N GLN A 182 -2.76 0.67 -19.19
CA GLN A 182 -3.90 -0.25 -19.26
C GLN A 182 -4.51 -0.56 -17.88
N VAL A 183 -4.43 0.42 -16.95
CA VAL A 183 -5.05 0.36 -15.62
C VAL A 183 -6.15 1.40 -15.56
N ASP A 184 -7.36 0.99 -15.20
CA ASP A 184 -8.58 1.80 -15.25
C ASP A 184 -9.10 2.06 -13.84
N LEU A 185 -9.06 3.34 -13.40
CA LEU A 185 -9.59 3.74 -12.10
C LEU A 185 -11.08 3.42 -11.95
N GLN A 186 -11.85 3.51 -13.05
CA GLN A 186 -13.27 3.19 -13.03
C GLN A 186 -13.55 1.72 -12.65
N GLN A 187 -12.66 0.82 -13.00
CA GLN A 187 -12.77 -0.60 -12.64
C GLN A 187 -12.35 -0.87 -11.20
N ILE A 188 -11.30 -0.19 -10.73
CA ILE A 188 -10.71 -0.45 -9.41
C ILE A 188 -11.45 0.30 -8.30
N ASN A 189 -11.80 1.57 -8.55
CA ASN A 189 -12.50 2.42 -7.58
C ASN A 189 -13.56 3.27 -8.29
N PRO A 190 -14.70 2.67 -8.69
CA PRO A 190 -15.76 3.37 -9.42
C PRO A 190 -16.36 4.53 -8.64
N THR A 191 -16.43 4.43 -7.31
CA THR A 191 -16.95 5.50 -6.45
C THR A 191 -16.08 6.76 -6.54
N MET A 192 -14.77 6.60 -6.44
CA MET A 192 -13.82 7.70 -6.60
C MET A 192 -13.91 8.27 -8.02
N TYR A 193 -13.89 7.43 -9.05
CA TYR A 193 -13.94 7.89 -10.44
C TYR A 193 -15.18 8.73 -10.72
N ASN A 194 -16.36 8.26 -10.32
CA ASN A 194 -17.62 8.99 -10.49
C ASN A 194 -17.65 10.29 -9.70
N HIS A 195 -17.06 10.32 -8.50
CA HIS A 195 -16.91 11.55 -7.72
C HIS A 195 -16.04 12.57 -8.44
N LEU A 196 -14.88 12.18 -8.96
CA LEU A 196 -13.99 13.05 -9.73
C LEU A 196 -14.72 13.64 -10.95
N LEU A 197 -15.44 12.82 -11.70
CA LEU A 197 -16.25 13.30 -12.85
C LEU A 197 -17.28 14.35 -12.43
N LYS A 198 -18.04 14.07 -11.38
CA LYS A 198 -19.07 14.99 -10.88
C LYS A 198 -18.48 16.33 -10.44
N MET A 199 -17.39 16.29 -9.69
CA MET A 199 -16.75 17.48 -9.12
C MET A 199 -15.96 18.29 -10.15
N SER A 200 -15.47 17.66 -11.20
CA SER A 200 -14.79 18.34 -12.32
C SER A 200 -15.75 19.06 -13.26
N ALA A 201 -17.04 18.65 -13.29
CA ALA A 201 -18.07 19.26 -14.13
C ALA A 201 -18.72 20.50 -13.47
N ASN A 202 -18.86 20.49 -12.14
CA ASN A 202 -19.45 21.58 -11.37
C ASN A 202 -18.42 22.71 -11.11
#